data_2f106024c78d658677176188e6565d2c
#
_entry.id   2f106024c78d658677176188e6565d2c
#
_cell.length_a   1.000
_cell.length_b   1.000
_cell.length_c   1.000
_cell.angle_alpha   90.00
_cell.angle_beta   90.00
_cell.angle_gamma   90.00
#
_symmetry.space_group_name_H-M   'P 1'
#
loop_
_entity.id
_entity.type
_entity.pdbx_description
1 polymer ?
#
loop_
_entity_poly.entity_id
_entity_poly.type
_entity_poly.pdbx_seq_one_letter_code
_entity_poly.pdbx_strand_id
1 'polypeptide(L)'
;GDYVDLSTDKISNLGMIYHLVDEGLKHDMYGDTYYKPTQSHDEIAFDIEKEGYNIRGFIDKLFIYKKEGKVLIRDFKTSKKSFSGKDLEDNMQALMYALAVKDLYPDSIKEDICVEFVFLRLMGRKGDVLRYMVGENELLGFEEFLKHVQKKMDNYTIEDAKDGFAKYKGYPSDGSFSGKMLCGRAERKGQLKRDGNIMWHCPFKFDFDYYALINNEGATVKTAFKIEDLLNHPEFDNCSLEEHQYK
;
A
#
# COMPACT_ATOMS: atom_id res chain seq x y z
N GLY A 1 8.48 4.99 34.27
CA GLY A 1 7.84 5.58 33.12
C GLY A 1 6.42 5.08 33.03
N ASP A 2 5.46 5.98 33.02
CA ASP A 2 4.05 5.64 33.01
C ASP A 2 3.70 4.97 31.66
N TYR A 3 3.20 3.76 31.75
CA TYR A 3 2.70 3.00 30.60
C TYR A 3 1.45 3.72 30.07
N VAL A 4 1.58 4.31 28.89
CA VAL A 4 0.42 4.86 28.18
C VAL A 4 -0.32 3.70 27.51
N ASP A 5 -1.49 3.34 28.02
CA ASP A 5 -2.35 2.35 27.39
C ASP A 5 -2.94 2.91 26.08
N LEU A 6 -2.38 2.49 24.96
CA LEU A 6 -2.83 2.89 23.60
C LEU A 6 -4.14 2.21 23.17
N SER A 7 -4.71 1.34 24.02
CA SER A 7 -5.98 0.69 23.72
C SER A 7 -7.20 1.60 23.91
N THR A 8 -7.01 2.74 24.58
CA THR A 8 -8.08 3.72 24.78
C THR A 8 -8.00 4.82 23.72
N ASP A 9 -9.10 5.11 23.04
CA ASP A 9 -9.24 6.13 21.98
C ASP A 9 -9.02 7.59 22.44
N LYS A 10 -8.40 7.81 23.62
CA LYS A 10 -8.22 9.12 24.25
C LYS A 10 -6.87 9.79 23.96
N ILE A 11 -5.94 9.11 23.30
CA ILE A 11 -4.64 9.69 22.97
C ILE A 11 -4.82 10.52 21.70
N SER A 12 -4.39 11.80 21.72
CA SER A 12 -4.33 12.61 20.52
C SER A 12 -3.47 11.94 19.45
N ASN A 13 -3.78 12.12 18.16
CA ASN A 13 -2.97 11.56 17.07
C ASN A 13 -1.49 11.94 17.20
N LEU A 14 -1.19 13.12 17.70
CA LEU A 14 0.18 13.59 17.94
C LEU A 14 0.87 12.79 19.05
N GLY A 15 0.18 12.56 20.19
CA GLY A 15 0.71 11.75 21.29
C GLY A 15 1.00 10.31 20.86
N MET A 16 0.18 9.75 19.97
CA MET A 16 0.41 8.44 19.39
C MET A 16 1.67 8.44 18.50
N ILE A 17 1.86 9.45 17.67
CA ILE A 17 3.05 9.56 16.81
C ILE A 17 4.32 9.61 17.66
N TYR A 18 4.36 10.45 18.69
CA TYR A 18 5.50 10.52 19.60
C TYR A 18 5.81 9.18 20.27
N HIS A 19 4.77 8.48 20.73
CA HIS A 19 4.97 7.17 21.35
C HIS A 19 5.53 6.14 20.36
N LEU A 20 5.01 6.08 19.12
CA LEU A 20 5.50 5.16 18.08
C LEU A 20 6.95 5.44 17.70
N VAL A 21 7.34 6.72 17.64
CA VAL A 21 8.74 7.12 17.38
C VAL A 21 9.63 6.72 18.55
N ASP A 22 9.22 6.98 19.80
CA ASP A 22 9.99 6.61 20.99
C ASP A 22 10.20 5.09 21.10
N GLU A 23 9.14 4.29 20.86
CA GLU A 23 9.26 2.84 20.83
C GLU A 23 10.15 2.34 19.68
N GLY A 24 10.01 2.92 18.50
CA GLY A 24 10.86 2.59 17.35
C GLY A 24 12.35 2.87 17.62
N LEU A 25 12.67 3.98 18.33
CA LEU A 25 14.04 4.33 18.69
C LEU A 25 14.64 3.41 19.77
N LYS A 26 13.81 2.76 20.60
CA LYS A 26 14.27 1.77 21.59
C LYS A 26 14.58 0.42 20.95
N HIS A 27 14.03 0.13 19.77
CA HIS A 27 14.31 -1.09 19.04
C HIS A 27 15.73 -1.08 18.49
N ASP A 28 16.35 -2.25 18.36
CA ASP A 28 17.69 -2.36 17.76
C ASP A 28 17.68 -1.87 16.30
N MET A 29 18.19 -0.65 16.10
CA MET A 29 18.25 -0.02 14.78
C MET A 29 19.38 -0.57 13.90
N TYR A 30 20.26 -1.42 14.46
CA TYR A 30 21.43 -1.95 13.78
C TYR A 30 21.23 -3.37 13.22
N GLY A 31 20.06 -3.93 13.36
CA GLY A 31 19.67 -5.20 12.78
C GLY A 31 19.94 -6.39 13.68
N ASP A 32 21.01 -7.13 13.42
CA ASP A 32 21.39 -8.28 14.23
C ASP A 32 22.35 -7.85 15.34
N THR A 33 22.09 -8.25 16.58
CA THR A 33 22.94 -7.95 17.74
C THR A 33 24.31 -8.64 17.68
N TYR A 34 24.43 -9.70 16.89
CA TYR A 34 25.68 -10.48 16.77
C TYR A 34 26.60 -10.00 15.65
N TYR A 35 26.08 -9.35 14.62
CA TYR A 35 26.83 -8.96 13.43
C TYR A 35 26.63 -7.48 13.13
N LYS A 36 27.75 -6.82 12.82
CA LYS A 36 27.69 -5.45 12.31
C LYS A 36 27.40 -5.49 10.80
N PRO A 37 26.36 -4.82 10.31
CA PRO A 37 26.07 -4.80 8.88
C PRO A 37 27.19 -4.15 8.09
N THR A 38 27.49 -4.70 6.93
CA THR A 38 28.44 -4.12 5.97
C THR A 38 27.85 -2.90 5.28
N GLN A 39 26.55 -2.92 5.04
CA GLN A 39 25.76 -1.83 4.48
C GLN A 39 24.42 -1.75 5.21
N SER A 40 23.93 -0.54 5.36
CA SER A 40 22.59 -0.26 5.92
C SER A 40 21.96 0.85 5.10
N HIS A 41 20.71 0.62 4.68
CA HIS A 41 19.96 1.54 3.85
C HIS A 41 18.61 1.82 4.47
N ASP A 42 18.19 3.08 4.42
CA ASP A 42 16.87 3.55 4.84
C ASP A 42 16.07 3.89 3.59
N GLU A 43 14.79 3.47 3.57
CA GLU A 43 13.82 3.80 2.54
C GLU A 43 14.33 3.61 1.10
N ILE A 44 14.58 2.34 0.74
CA ILE A 44 15.04 1.99 -0.61
C ILE A 44 13.85 1.89 -1.55
N ALA A 45 13.81 2.75 -2.56
CA ALA A 45 12.92 2.57 -3.69
C ALA A 45 13.42 1.44 -4.59
N PHE A 46 12.52 0.60 -5.06
CA PHE A 46 12.80 -0.37 -6.12
C PHE A 46 11.74 -0.29 -7.22
N ASP A 47 12.20 -0.47 -8.44
CA ASP A 47 11.38 -0.61 -9.64
C ASP A 47 12.06 -1.66 -10.52
N ILE A 48 11.48 -2.85 -10.55
CA ILE A 48 12.09 -4.03 -11.16
C ILE A 48 11.18 -4.53 -12.26
N GLU A 49 11.72 -4.51 -13.47
CA GLU A 49 11.08 -5.04 -14.66
C GLU A 49 11.69 -6.39 -15.01
N LYS A 50 10.86 -7.41 -15.08
CA LYS A 50 11.23 -8.77 -15.49
C LYS A 50 10.34 -9.23 -16.64
N GLU A 51 10.78 -10.24 -17.33
CA GLU A 51 9.94 -10.88 -18.33
C GLU A 51 8.66 -11.44 -17.69
N GLY A 52 7.53 -10.82 -18.03
CA GLY A 52 6.20 -11.25 -17.61
C GLY A 52 5.70 -10.68 -16.30
N TYR A 53 6.43 -9.79 -15.60
CA TYR A 53 5.91 -9.03 -14.46
C TYR A 53 6.77 -7.81 -14.11
N ASN A 54 6.14 -6.82 -13.47
CA ASN A 54 6.81 -5.65 -12.92
C ASN A 54 6.43 -5.48 -11.45
N ILE A 55 7.41 -5.15 -10.61
CA ILE A 55 7.18 -4.82 -9.20
C ILE A 55 7.88 -3.52 -8.83
N ARG A 56 7.20 -2.69 -8.06
CA ARG A 56 7.79 -1.49 -7.48
C ARG A 56 7.35 -1.30 -6.04
N GLY A 57 8.17 -0.61 -5.27
CA GLY A 57 7.85 -0.33 -3.88
C GLY A 57 8.99 0.35 -3.14
N PHE A 58 8.84 0.37 -1.83
CA PHE A 58 9.83 0.92 -0.91
C PHE A 58 10.08 -0.09 0.20
N ILE A 59 11.34 -0.29 0.55
CA ILE A 59 11.77 -1.07 1.72
C ILE A 59 12.15 -0.09 2.80
N ASP A 60 11.51 -0.16 3.96
CA ASP A 60 11.75 0.79 5.07
C ASP A 60 13.19 0.73 5.55
N LYS A 61 13.74 -0.46 5.75
CA LYS A 61 15.11 -0.65 6.21
C LYS A 61 15.72 -1.93 5.66
N LEU A 62 16.96 -1.85 5.20
CA LEU A 62 17.75 -2.99 4.71
C LEU A 62 19.12 -3.04 5.37
N PHE A 63 19.50 -4.20 5.88
CA PHE A 63 20.82 -4.49 6.39
C PHE A 63 21.48 -5.60 5.58
N ILE A 64 22.72 -5.38 5.13
CA ILE A 64 23.47 -6.33 4.34
C ILE A 64 24.72 -6.75 5.13
N TYR A 65 24.87 -8.04 5.34
CA TYR A 65 25.99 -8.69 6.04
C TYR A 65 26.79 -9.51 5.02
N LYS A 66 27.63 -8.83 4.22
CA LYS A 66 28.35 -9.45 3.08
C LYS A 66 29.24 -10.61 3.49
N LYS A 67 29.88 -10.54 4.66
CA LYS A 67 30.77 -11.58 5.16
C LYS A 67 30.01 -12.86 5.47
N GLU A 68 28.84 -12.71 6.05
CA GLU A 68 27.94 -13.78 6.45
C GLU A 68 27.06 -14.26 5.29
N GLY A 69 26.97 -13.47 4.21
CA GLY A 69 26.06 -13.74 3.08
C GLY A 69 24.59 -13.61 3.44
N LYS A 70 24.27 -12.78 4.46
CA LYS A 70 22.93 -12.60 5.02
C LYS A 70 22.37 -11.23 4.70
N VAL A 71 21.05 -11.18 4.59
CA VAL A 71 20.28 -9.94 4.43
C VAL A 71 19.12 -9.93 5.41
N LEU A 72 18.92 -8.79 6.06
CA LEU A 72 17.76 -8.53 6.90
C LEU A 72 16.99 -7.33 6.35
N ILE A 73 15.75 -7.56 5.97
CA ILE A 73 14.79 -6.54 5.58
C ILE A 73 13.91 -6.27 6.80
N ARG A 74 13.70 -5.02 7.14
CA ARG A 74 12.83 -4.63 8.25
C ARG A 74 11.74 -3.70 7.74
N ASP A 75 10.51 -4.01 8.10
CA ASP A 75 9.32 -3.21 7.80
C ASP A 75 8.60 -2.83 9.09
N PHE A 76 8.29 -1.55 9.25
CA PHE A 76 7.66 -1.01 10.45
C PHE A 76 6.14 -0.95 10.30
N LYS A 77 5.43 -1.57 11.24
CA LYS A 77 3.97 -1.62 11.26
C LYS A 77 3.38 -0.81 12.41
N THR A 78 2.40 0.04 12.09
CA THR A 78 1.66 0.85 13.07
C THR A 78 0.31 0.23 13.45
N SER A 79 0.04 -1.00 13.03
CA SER A 79 -1.20 -1.71 13.32
C SER A 79 -1.33 -2.11 14.80
N LYS A 80 -2.56 -2.24 15.28
CA LYS A 80 -2.88 -2.66 16.65
C LYS A 80 -2.74 -4.17 16.87
N LYS A 81 -2.55 -4.95 15.79
CA LYS A 81 -2.46 -6.41 15.82
C LYS A 81 -1.31 -6.85 14.92
N SER A 82 -0.59 -7.87 15.35
CA SER A 82 0.37 -8.59 14.53
C SER A 82 -0.33 -9.57 13.58
N PHE A 83 0.43 -10.13 12.66
CA PHE A 83 -0.05 -11.22 11.81
C PHE A 83 -0.42 -12.45 12.65
N SER A 84 -1.40 -13.22 12.19
CA SER A 84 -1.92 -14.41 12.85
C SER A 84 -2.05 -15.57 11.86
N GLY A 85 -1.94 -16.79 12.36
CA GLY A 85 -2.06 -17.99 11.53
C GLY A 85 -1.00 -18.01 10.42
N LYS A 86 -1.43 -18.20 9.19
CA LYS A 86 -0.56 -18.22 7.99
C LYS A 86 -0.27 -16.86 7.38
N ASP A 87 -0.80 -15.77 7.95
CA ASP A 87 -0.64 -14.42 7.40
C ASP A 87 0.83 -13.99 7.23
N LEU A 88 1.74 -14.58 8.01
CA LEU A 88 3.17 -14.33 7.91
C LEU A 88 3.81 -15.11 6.76
N GLU A 89 3.47 -16.38 6.62
CA GLU A 89 4.00 -17.28 5.59
C GLU A 89 3.48 -16.90 4.20
N ASP A 90 2.21 -16.48 4.11
CA ASP A 90 1.55 -16.06 2.87
C ASP A 90 1.72 -14.55 2.60
N ASN A 91 2.70 -13.89 3.25
CA ASN A 91 2.86 -12.45 3.17
C ASN A 91 3.51 -12.01 1.86
N MET A 92 2.70 -11.56 0.92
CA MET A 92 3.17 -11.09 -0.41
C MET A 92 4.16 -9.92 -0.32
N GLN A 93 4.06 -9.06 0.71
CA GLN A 93 4.99 -7.96 0.88
C GLN A 93 6.38 -8.46 1.23
N ALA A 94 6.49 -9.47 2.11
CA ALA A 94 7.76 -10.11 2.43
C ALA A 94 8.41 -10.74 1.20
N LEU A 95 7.62 -11.47 0.40
CA LEU A 95 8.08 -12.10 -0.83
C LEU A 95 8.51 -11.05 -1.88
N MET A 96 7.75 -9.97 -2.06
CA MET A 96 8.14 -8.88 -2.96
C MET A 96 9.44 -8.20 -2.53
N TYR A 97 9.60 -7.93 -1.24
CA TYR A 97 10.83 -7.34 -0.73
C TYR A 97 12.05 -8.26 -0.91
N ALA A 98 11.88 -9.54 -0.60
CA ALA A 98 12.95 -10.52 -0.78
C ALA A 98 13.34 -10.66 -2.26
N LEU A 99 12.38 -10.68 -3.16
CA LEU A 99 12.61 -10.72 -4.60
C LEU A 99 13.34 -9.48 -5.09
N ALA A 100 12.94 -8.29 -4.63
CA ALA A 100 13.59 -7.02 -4.95
C ALA A 100 15.04 -6.99 -4.47
N VAL A 101 15.30 -7.41 -3.25
CA VAL A 101 16.66 -7.44 -2.68
C VAL A 101 17.55 -8.46 -3.39
N LYS A 102 17.00 -9.60 -3.80
CA LYS A 102 17.71 -10.59 -4.60
C LYS A 102 18.15 -10.01 -5.94
N ASP A 103 17.33 -9.19 -6.58
CA ASP A 103 17.65 -8.53 -7.84
C ASP A 103 18.68 -7.40 -7.67
N LEU A 104 18.51 -6.57 -6.65
CA LEU A 104 19.37 -5.42 -6.39
C LEU A 104 20.76 -5.78 -5.83
N TYR A 105 20.86 -6.88 -5.07
CA TYR A 105 22.08 -7.27 -4.34
C TYR A 105 22.41 -8.77 -4.50
N PRO A 106 22.47 -9.31 -5.72
CA PRO A 106 22.63 -10.78 -5.96
C PRO A 106 23.87 -11.36 -5.31
N ASP A 107 24.98 -10.61 -5.31
CA ASP A 107 26.26 -11.05 -4.75
C ASP A 107 26.32 -11.05 -3.21
N SER A 108 25.31 -10.48 -2.56
CA SER A 108 25.27 -10.33 -1.11
C SER A 108 24.51 -11.44 -0.41
N ILE A 109 23.78 -12.27 -1.17
CA ILE A 109 22.86 -13.28 -0.65
C ILE A 109 23.43 -14.67 -0.92
N LYS A 110 23.72 -15.41 0.16
CA LYS A 110 24.19 -16.81 0.12
C LYS A 110 23.28 -17.76 0.87
N GLU A 111 22.40 -17.19 1.69
CA GLU A 111 21.41 -17.90 2.51
C GLU A 111 20.03 -17.32 2.27
N ASP A 112 19.03 -17.81 2.99
CA ASP A 112 17.67 -17.28 2.97
C ASP A 112 17.64 -15.80 3.40
N ILE A 113 16.72 -15.04 2.80
CA ILE A 113 16.51 -13.64 3.13
C ILE A 113 15.60 -13.55 4.35
N CYS A 114 16.05 -12.87 5.40
CA CYS A 114 15.22 -12.60 6.57
C CYS A 114 14.37 -11.34 6.35
N VAL A 115 13.06 -11.47 6.47
CA VAL A 115 12.13 -10.32 6.53
C VAL A 115 11.58 -10.22 7.94
N GLU A 116 11.71 -9.05 8.54
CA GLU A 116 11.29 -8.75 9.91
C GLU A 116 10.22 -7.67 9.91
N PHE A 117 9.08 -7.96 10.50
CA PHE A 117 7.99 -7.01 10.73
C PHE A 117 8.02 -6.54 12.18
N VAL A 118 8.22 -5.23 12.39
CA VAL A 118 8.27 -4.60 13.71
C VAL A 118 6.99 -3.84 13.98
N PHE A 119 6.19 -4.34 14.90
CA PHE A 119 4.88 -3.75 15.26
C PHE A 119 5.05 -2.75 16.40
N LEU A 120 5.24 -1.47 16.06
CA LEU A 120 5.56 -0.40 17.01
C LEU A 120 4.53 -0.24 18.15
N ARG A 121 3.25 -0.58 17.90
CA ARG A 121 2.21 -0.55 18.93
C ARG A 121 2.24 -1.74 19.88
N LEU A 122 3.00 -2.77 19.58
CA LEU A 122 3.08 -4.00 20.36
C LEU A 122 4.43 -4.14 21.08
N MET A 123 5.34 -3.15 20.96
CA MET A 123 6.69 -3.24 21.52
C MET A 123 6.68 -3.71 22.98
N GLY A 124 7.53 -4.72 23.27
CA GLY A 124 7.61 -5.38 24.57
C GLY A 124 6.49 -6.39 24.84
N ARG A 125 5.62 -6.68 23.87
CA ARG A 125 4.55 -7.68 23.97
C ARG A 125 4.82 -8.86 23.03
N LYS A 126 4.13 -9.98 23.25
CA LYS A 126 4.21 -11.13 22.34
C LYS A 126 3.75 -10.71 20.92
N GLY A 127 4.61 -10.98 19.92
CA GLY A 127 4.34 -10.68 18.51
C GLY A 127 4.67 -9.25 18.11
N ASP A 128 5.44 -8.51 18.89
CA ASP A 128 5.96 -7.20 18.55
C ASP A 128 6.95 -7.25 17.38
N VAL A 129 7.70 -8.34 17.26
CA VAL A 129 8.60 -8.60 16.14
C VAL A 129 8.33 -10.00 15.59
N LEU A 130 8.02 -10.06 14.30
CA LEU A 130 7.85 -11.33 13.58
C LEU A 130 8.88 -11.43 12.48
N ARG A 131 9.55 -12.58 12.40
CA ARG A 131 10.57 -12.89 11.39
C ARG A 131 10.09 -13.98 10.47
N TYR A 132 10.36 -13.80 9.19
CA TYR A 132 10.10 -14.77 8.15
C TYR A 132 11.36 -14.96 7.30
N MET A 133 11.78 -16.22 7.17
CA MET A 133 12.91 -16.60 6.31
C MET A 133 12.37 -16.99 4.95
N VAL A 134 12.71 -16.22 3.94
CA VAL A 134 12.27 -16.43 2.55
C VAL A 134 13.33 -17.24 1.81
N GLY A 135 12.99 -18.46 1.45
CA GLY A 135 13.86 -19.37 0.73
C GLY A 135 13.77 -19.24 -0.80
N GLU A 136 14.73 -19.83 -1.48
CA GLU A 136 14.83 -19.81 -2.97
C GLU A 136 13.58 -20.37 -3.64
N ASN A 137 13.07 -21.51 -3.18
CA ASN A 137 11.90 -22.16 -3.78
C ASN A 137 10.62 -21.33 -3.65
N GLU A 138 10.49 -20.59 -2.55
CA GLU A 138 9.37 -19.67 -2.34
C GLU A 138 9.44 -18.49 -3.30
N LEU A 139 10.63 -17.95 -3.53
CA LEU A 139 10.82 -16.87 -4.50
C LEU A 139 10.51 -17.33 -5.93
N LEU A 140 10.96 -18.51 -6.33
CA LEU A 140 10.63 -19.08 -7.64
C LEU A 140 9.12 -19.27 -7.81
N GLY A 141 8.45 -19.81 -6.79
CA GLY A 141 6.99 -19.96 -6.81
C GLY A 141 6.26 -18.62 -6.88
N PHE A 142 6.79 -17.61 -6.18
CA PHE A 142 6.21 -16.27 -6.18
C PHE A 142 6.43 -15.54 -7.52
N GLU A 143 7.58 -15.71 -8.17
CA GLU A 143 7.80 -15.18 -9.53
C GLU A 143 6.79 -15.75 -10.53
N GLU A 144 6.56 -17.08 -10.50
CA GLU A 144 5.54 -17.68 -11.36
C GLU A 144 4.12 -17.18 -11.05
N PHE A 145 3.80 -16.95 -9.78
CA PHE A 145 2.56 -16.33 -9.39
C PHE A 145 2.42 -14.90 -9.97
N LEU A 146 3.48 -14.08 -9.88
CA LEU A 146 3.48 -12.71 -10.43
C LEU A 146 3.29 -12.71 -11.95
N LYS A 147 3.99 -13.57 -12.68
CA LYS A 147 3.82 -13.75 -14.14
C LYS A 147 2.38 -14.13 -14.48
N HIS A 148 1.78 -15.03 -13.69
CA HIS A 148 0.39 -15.43 -13.90
C HIS A 148 -0.59 -14.29 -13.64
N VAL A 149 -0.37 -13.51 -12.57
CA VAL A 149 -1.19 -12.33 -12.24
C VAL A 149 -1.06 -11.28 -13.35
N GLN A 150 0.16 -10.97 -13.78
CA GLN A 150 0.41 -10.00 -14.86
C GLN A 150 -0.32 -10.41 -16.14
N LYS A 151 -0.12 -11.66 -16.59
CA LYS A 151 -0.81 -12.19 -17.76
C LYS A 151 -2.34 -12.08 -17.65
N LYS A 152 -2.87 -12.28 -16.45
CA LYS A 152 -4.30 -12.15 -16.19
C LYS A 152 -4.75 -10.69 -16.29
N MET A 153 -3.94 -9.76 -15.78
CA MET A 153 -4.20 -8.31 -15.89
C MET A 153 -4.13 -7.83 -17.34
N ASP A 154 -3.14 -8.28 -18.10
CA ASP A 154 -2.96 -7.91 -19.51
C ASP A 154 -4.11 -8.39 -20.41
N ASN A 155 -4.76 -9.47 -20.02
CA ASN A 155 -5.92 -10.03 -20.73
C ASN A 155 -7.27 -9.44 -20.27
N TYR A 156 -7.28 -8.58 -19.24
CA TYR A 156 -8.52 -7.98 -18.74
C TYR A 156 -9.07 -6.98 -19.73
N THR A 157 -10.34 -7.13 -20.03
CA THR A 157 -11.08 -6.20 -20.90
C THR A 157 -12.02 -5.30 -20.09
N ILE A 158 -12.51 -4.23 -20.72
CA ILE A 158 -13.57 -3.39 -20.14
C ILE A 158 -14.84 -4.21 -19.88
N GLU A 159 -15.13 -5.17 -20.74
CA GLU A 159 -16.31 -6.03 -20.60
C GLU A 159 -16.18 -6.93 -19.36
N ASP A 160 -14.99 -7.51 -19.11
CA ASP A 160 -14.71 -8.27 -17.88
C ASP A 160 -14.89 -7.40 -16.64
N ALA A 161 -14.41 -6.15 -16.69
CA ALA A 161 -14.58 -5.20 -15.60
C ALA A 161 -16.06 -4.87 -15.35
N LYS A 162 -16.83 -4.61 -16.40
CA LYS A 162 -18.27 -4.36 -16.28
C LYS A 162 -19.01 -5.56 -15.71
N ASP A 163 -18.68 -6.75 -16.15
CA ASP A 163 -19.36 -7.97 -15.72
C ASP A 163 -18.94 -8.47 -14.34
N GLY A 164 -17.66 -8.38 -14.01
CA GLY A 164 -17.12 -8.89 -12.76
C GLY A 164 -17.17 -7.88 -11.61
N PHE A 165 -16.66 -6.66 -11.81
CA PHE A 165 -16.44 -5.69 -10.73
C PHE A 165 -17.61 -4.74 -10.52
N ALA A 166 -18.28 -4.32 -11.60
CA ALA A 166 -19.35 -3.33 -11.49
C ALA A 166 -20.62 -3.85 -10.79
N LYS A 167 -20.82 -5.15 -10.81
CA LYS A 167 -21.97 -5.81 -10.18
C LYS A 167 -21.79 -6.11 -8.70
N TYR A 168 -20.59 -5.87 -8.15
CA TYR A 168 -20.33 -6.14 -6.74
C TYR A 168 -21.11 -5.18 -5.86
N LYS A 169 -22.14 -5.71 -5.19
CA LYS A 169 -22.95 -4.98 -4.22
C LYS A 169 -22.40 -5.08 -2.78
N GLY A 170 -21.16 -5.55 -2.64
CA GLY A 170 -20.59 -5.91 -1.36
C GLY A 170 -20.31 -4.72 -0.46
N TYR A 171 -21.27 -4.41 0.37
CA TYR A 171 -21.03 -3.90 1.70
C TYR A 171 -20.88 -5.10 2.61
N PRO A 172 -19.75 -5.30 3.24
CA PRO A 172 -19.77 -6.10 4.45
C PRO A 172 -20.76 -5.44 5.41
N SER A 173 -21.68 -6.21 5.94
CA SER A 173 -22.68 -5.75 6.92
C SER A 173 -22.04 -5.14 8.18
N ASP A 174 -20.74 -5.38 8.38
CA ASP A 174 -19.92 -4.86 9.46
C ASP A 174 -19.39 -3.43 9.24
N GLY A 175 -19.69 -2.81 8.11
CA GLY A 175 -19.23 -1.47 7.78
C GLY A 175 -17.73 -1.36 7.51
N SER A 176 -17.04 -2.46 7.20
CA SER A 176 -15.60 -2.47 6.93
C SER A 176 -15.22 -1.52 5.79
N PHE A 177 -14.03 -0.94 5.89
CA PHE A 177 -13.56 0.11 5.01
C PHE A 177 -13.38 -0.35 3.55
N SER A 178 -13.05 -1.62 3.33
CA SER A 178 -12.76 -2.17 2.00
C SER A 178 -13.96 -2.13 1.04
N GLY A 179 -15.14 -2.49 1.50
CA GLY A 179 -16.35 -2.41 0.68
C GLY A 179 -16.76 -0.98 0.32
N LYS A 180 -16.48 -0.02 1.22
CA LYS A 180 -16.73 1.40 0.98
C LYS A 180 -15.79 2.02 -0.04
N MET A 181 -14.58 1.53 -0.16
CA MET A 181 -13.57 2.07 -1.08
C MET A 181 -13.81 1.67 -2.53
N LEU A 182 -14.28 0.46 -2.79
CA LEU A 182 -14.45 -0.05 -4.15
C LEU A 182 -15.81 0.36 -4.74
N CYS A 183 -16.87 -0.39 -4.47
CA CYS A 183 -18.17 -0.15 -5.07
C CYS A 183 -19.17 0.52 -4.13
N GLY A 184 -18.91 0.50 -2.84
CA GLY A 184 -19.87 0.94 -1.84
C GLY A 184 -20.10 2.44 -1.76
N ARG A 185 -19.12 3.27 -2.13
CA ARG A 185 -19.31 4.73 -2.24
C ARG A 185 -20.19 5.13 -3.41
N ALA A 186 -20.43 4.22 -4.33
CA ALA A 186 -21.24 4.44 -5.50
C ALA A 186 -22.72 4.07 -5.31
N GLU A 187 -23.23 4.00 -4.08
CA GLU A 187 -24.62 3.63 -3.84
C GLU A 187 -25.64 4.63 -4.37
N ARG A 188 -25.25 5.89 -4.43
CA ARG A 188 -26.15 6.97 -4.87
C ARG A 188 -25.48 7.79 -5.96
N LYS A 189 -26.11 7.79 -7.14
CA LYS A 189 -25.73 8.67 -8.24
C LYS A 189 -25.90 10.14 -7.81
N GLY A 190 -24.93 10.98 -8.15
CA GLY A 190 -25.06 12.43 -7.99
C GLY A 190 -24.77 12.96 -6.60
N GLN A 191 -24.11 12.19 -5.73
CA GLN A 191 -23.65 12.72 -4.43
C GLN A 191 -22.47 13.69 -4.60
N LEU A 192 -22.54 14.79 -3.84
CA LEU A 192 -21.47 15.77 -3.76
C LEU A 192 -20.73 15.63 -2.44
N LYS A 193 -19.44 15.95 -2.45
CA LYS A 193 -18.61 16.18 -1.27
C LYS A 193 -19.01 17.50 -0.59
N ARG A 194 -18.50 17.76 0.62
CA ARG A 194 -18.74 19.00 1.37
C ARG A 194 -18.26 20.25 0.63
N ASP A 195 -17.24 20.12 -0.21
CA ASP A 195 -16.65 21.17 -1.04
C ASP A 195 -17.42 21.39 -2.34
N GLY A 196 -18.54 20.69 -2.54
CA GLY A 196 -19.37 20.74 -3.74
C GLY A 196 -18.80 20.02 -4.94
N ASN A 197 -17.68 19.32 -4.82
CA ASN A 197 -17.17 18.44 -5.87
C ASN A 197 -17.94 17.13 -5.94
N ILE A 198 -17.98 16.53 -7.12
CA ILE A 198 -18.63 15.22 -7.31
C ILE A 198 -17.90 14.19 -6.47
N MET A 199 -18.65 13.44 -5.65
CA MET A 199 -18.12 12.28 -4.97
C MET A 199 -17.84 11.20 -6.02
N TRP A 200 -16.68 10.56 -5.93
CA TRP A 200 -16.36 9.47 -6.84
C TRP A 200 -17.49 8.42 -6.88
N HIS A 201 -17.86 8.04 -8.08
CA HIS A 201 -18.82 6.98 -8.37
C HIS A 201 -18.13 5.90 -9.21
N CYS A 202 -18.54 4.67 -9.04
CA CYS A 202 -18.08 3.60 -9.91
C CYS A 202 -18.69 3.80 -11.32
N PRO A 203 -17.89 4.07 -12.35
CA PRO A 203 -18.40 4.31 -13.69
C PRO A 203 -19.08 3.07 -14.30
N PHE A 204 -18.71 1.88 -13.83
CA PHE A 204 -19.34 0.62 -14.27
C PHE A 204 -20.69 0.35 -13.60
N LYS A 205 -20.96 0.99 -12.45
CA LYS A 205 -22.23 0.84 -11.73
C LYS A 205 -23.26 1.90 -12.09
N PHE A 206 -22.79 3.09 -12.42
CA PHE A 206 -23.62 4.23 -12.75
C PHE A 206 -23.13 4.87 -14.03
N ASP A 207 -24.03 4.96 -14.97
CA ASP A 207 -23.83 5.67 -16.21
C ASP A 207 -24.09 7.16 -15.95
N PHE A 208 -23.08 8.01 -16.04
CA PHE A 208 -23.21 9.45 -15.86
C PHE A 208 -22.04 10.19 -16.50
N ASP A 209 -22.32 11.41 -16.92
CA ASP A 209 -21.35 12.34 -17.45
C ASP A 209 -21.06 13.42 -16.42
N TYR A 210 -19.86 13.93 -16.41
CA TYR A 210 -19.48 15.09 -15.60
C TYR A 210 -18.35 15.88 -16.26
N TYR A 211 -18.17 17.12 -15.81
CA TYR A 211 -17.13 18.03 -16.27
C TYR A 211 -16.11 18.24 -15.15
N ALA A 212 -14.84 18.37 -15.52
CA ALA A 212 -13.75 18.66 -14.61
C ALA A 212 -12.90 19.85 -15.10
N LEU A 213 -12.53 20.74 -14.18
CA LEU A 213 -11.49 21.74 -14.39
C LEU A 213 -10.15 21.15 -13.97
N ILE A 214 -9.20 21.11 -14.89
CA ILE A 214 -7.85 20.57 -14.69
C ILE A 214 -6.87 21.73 -14.79
N ASN A 215 -6.02 21.92 -13.79
CA ASN A 215 -4.99 22.94 -13.81
C ASN A 215 -3.80 22.53 -14.69
N ASN A 216 -2.86 23.44 -14.89
CA ASN A 216 -1.67 23.21 -15.71
C ASN A 216 -0.73 22.11 -15.20
N GLU A 217 -0.92 21.67 -13.95
CA GLU A 217 -0.19 20.56 -13.32
C GLU A 217 -0.91 19.21 -13.49
N GLY A 218 -2.05 19.20 -14.19
CA GLY A 218 -2.88 18.00 -14.38
C GLY A 218 -3.75 17.63 -13.17
N ALA A 219 -3.86 18.49 -12.17
CA ALA A 219 -4.69 18.24 -11.00
C ALA A 219 -6.12 18.72 -11.18
N THR A 220 -7.09 17.92 -10.75
CA THR A 220 -8.51 18.30 -10.76
C THR A 220 -8.79 19.33 -9.69
N VAL A 221 -9.18 20.53 -10.12
CA VAL A 221 -9.55 21.68 -9.25
C VAL A 221 -11.01 21.60 -8.81
N LYS A 222 -11.91 21.36 -9.76
CA LYS A 222 -13.37 21.31 -9.54
C LYS A 222 -14.03 20.32 -10.49
N THR A 223 -15.12 19.72 -10.02
CA THR A 223 -15.98 18.86 -10.85
C THR A 223 -17.46 19.26 -10.69
N ALA A 224 -18.24 19.12 -11.75
CA ALA A 224 -19.68 19.38 -11.75
C ALA A 224 -20.40 18.51 -12.78
N PHE A 225 -21.72 18.29 -12.59
CA PHE A 225 -22.55 17.57 -13.56
C PHE A 225 -23.00 18.46 -14.73
N LYS A 226 -22.88 19.77 -14.59
CA LYS A 226 -23.22 20.73 -15.64
C LYS A 226 -22.06 21.69 -15.83
N ILE A 227 -21.80 22.04 -17.08
CA ILE A 227 -20.72 22.96 -17.43
C ILE A 227 -20.94 24.35 -16.81
N GLU A 228 -22.19 24.79 -16.73
CA GLU A 228 -22.57 26.12 -16.22
C GLU A 228 -22.11 26.31 -14.77
N ASP A 229 -22.03 25.22 -13.98
CA ASP A 229 -21.59 25.24 -12.60
C ASP A 229 -20.06 25.47 -12.47
N LEU A 230 -19.31 25.34 -13.58
CA LEU A 230 -17.88 25.55 -13.64
C LEU A 230 -17.48 26.89 -14.26
N LEU A 231 -18.31 27.48 -15.12
CA LEU A 231 -18.00 28.73 -15.86
C LEU A 231 -17.69 29.90 -14.94
N ASN A 232 -18.26 29.94 -13.73
CA ASN A 232 -18.05 31.00 -12.74
C ASN A 232 -16.96 30.65 -11.70
N HIS A 233 -16.22 29.55 -11.90
CA HIS A 233 -15.15 29.18 -10.96
C HIS A 233 -13.97 30.15 -11.09
N PRO A 234 -13.38 30.65 -9.98
CA PRO A 234 -12.29 31.64 -10.03
C PRO A 234 -11.08 31.23 -10.87
N GLU A 235 -10.83 29.95 -10.96
CA GLU A 235 -9.69 29.39 -11.71
C GLU A 235 -10.07 28.94 -13.12
N PHE A 236 -11.29 29.21 -13.61
CA PHE A 236 -11.78 28.71 -14.89
C PHE A 236 -10.86 29.08 -16.05
N ASP A 237 -10.42 30.34 -16.11
CA ASP A 237 -9.56 30.85 -17.19
C ASP A 237 -8.12 30.27 -17.18
N ASN A 238 -7.72 29.67 -16.05
CA ASN A 238 -6.39 29.08 -15.86
C ASN A 238 -6.40 27.53 -15.92
N CYS A 239 -7.54 26.93 -16.23
CA CYS A 239 -7.73 25.49 -16.26
C CYS A 239 -8.21 25.03 -17.62
N SER A 240 -7.91 23.78 -17.98
CA SER A 240 -8.58 23.09 -19.06
C SER A 240 -9.91 22.50 -18.58
N LEU A 241 -10.92 22.53 -19.44
CA LEU A 241 -12.19 21.86 -19.20
C LEU A 241 -12.17 20.48 -19.86
N GLU A 242 -12.38 19.45 -19.09
CA GLU A 242 -12.50 18.09 -19.57
C GLU A 242 -13.94 17.57 -19.36
N GLU A 243 -14.45 16.89 -20.37
CA GLU A 243 -15.72 16.17 -20.31
C GLU A 243 -15.43 14.68 -20.12
N HIS A 244 -15.99 14.10 -19.06
CA HIS A 244 -15.86 12.70 -18.76
C HIS A 244 -17.19 12.00 -18.99
N GLN A 245 -17.23 11.06 -19.95
CA GLN A 245 -18.37 10.24 -20.28
C GLN A 245 -18.13 8.81 -19.83
N TYR A 246 -19.02 8.29 -18.99
CA TYR A 246 -19.03 6.92 -18.56
C TYR A 246 -20.26 6.20 -19.11
N LYS A 247 -20.06 5.50 -20.20
CA LYS A 247 -21.12 4.69 -20.85
C LYS A 247 -20.92 3.21 -20.55
#